data_4ba18b796022fff336b1b293bd0e172e
#
_entry.id   4ba18b796022fff336b1b293bd0e172e
#
_cell.length_a   1.000
_cell.length_b   1.000
_cell.length_c   1.000
_cell.angle_alpha   90.00
_cell.angle_beta   90.00
_cell.angle_gamma   90.00
#
_symmetry.space_group_name_H-M   'P 1'
#
loop_
_entity.id
_entity.type
_entity.pdbx_description
1 polymer ?
#
loop_
_entity_poly.entity_id
_entity_poly.type
_entity_poly.pdbx_seq_one_letter_code
_entity_poly.pdbx_strand_id
1 'polypeptide(L)'
;ERRLVQRRLLWSVLLLLLCMALLLGRIYTLQVVKHEEFHTLSDKNRIRLQPIPPTRGLIYDRNQQLLAHNKASFNLTLVKESIADLPQTLDRLTTLLKLTDEELNRFRKRLERSRSFDLVPLRDNLTEEEIAILALERHRLPGVEVSAQLVRHYPFGPLFAHPLGYVARINESELKEVDPVNYSGTEYIGKGGVERQNEALLHGQVGYQN
;
A
#
# COMPACT_ATOMS: atom_id res chain seq x y z
N GLU A 1 56.42 -44.99 5.97
CA GLU A 1 55.48 -43.97 6.45
C GLU A 1 55.35 -42.77 5.50
N ARG A 2 56.46 -42.20 4.99
CA ARG A 2 56.40 -41.08 4.02
C ARG A 2 55.53 -41.32 2.80
N ARG A 3 55.56 -42.53 2.23
CA ARG A 3 54.76 -42.89 1.05
C ARG A 3 53.26 -42.96 1.35
N LEU A 4 52.85 -43.34 2.54
CA LEU A 4 51.46 -43.37 2.98
C LEU A 4 50.90 -41.95 3.19
N VAL A 5 51.71 -41.07 3.77
CA VAL A 5 51.32 -39.65 3.94
C VAL A 5 51.19 -38.96 2.58
N GLN A 6 52.12 -39.17 1.67
CA GLN A 6 52.06 -38.61 0.31
C GLN A 6 50.82 -39.07 -0.47
N ARG A 7 50.45 -40.36 -0.37
CA ARG A 7 49.22 -40.86 -0.99
C ARG A 7 47.96 -40.24 -0.40
N ARG A 8 47.87 -40.09 0.93
CA ARG A 8 46.72 -39.43 1.57
C ARG A 8 46.66 -37.96 1.19
N LEU A 9 47.76 -37.28 1.10
CA LEU A 9 47.85 -35.88 0.68
C LEU A 9 47.42 -35.70 -0.78
N LEU A 10 47.82 -36.61 -1.68
CA LEU A 10 47.41 -36.66 -3.07
C LEU A 10 45.89 -36.83 -3.21
N TRP A 11 45.29 -37.78 -2.48
CA TRP A 11 43.86 -38.02 -2.49
C TRP A 11 43.07 -36.82 -1.94
N SER A 12 43.56 -36.17 -0.88
CA SER A 12 42.90 -34.96 -0.34
C SER A 12 42.95 -33.77 -1.30
N VAL A 13 44.08 -33.58 -2.00
CA VAL A 13 44.21 -32.54 -3.05
C VAL A 13 43.32 -32.86 -4.23
N LEU A 14 43.25 -34.12 -4.66
CA LEU A 14 42.36 -34.53 -5.77
C LEU A 14 40.90 -34.31 -5.43
N LEU A 15 40.49 -34.64 -4.19
CA LEU A 15 39.11 -34.39 -3.72
C LEU A 15 38.82 -32.92 -3.69
N LEU A 16 39.72 -32.08 -3.23
CA LEU A 16 39.56 -30.62 -3.16
C LEU A 16 39.42 -30.02 -4.57
N LEU A 17 40.25 -30.48 -5.52
CA LEU A 17 40.15 -30.06 -6.91
C LEU A 17 38.81 -30.49 -7.56
N LEU A 18 38.33 -31.69 -7.24
CA LEU A 18 37.05 -32.18 -7.72
C LEU A 18 35.88 -31.31 -7.18
N CYS A 19 35.89 -31.00 -5.86
CA CYS A 19 34.89 -30.11 -5.25
C CYS A 19 34.94 -28.71 -5.88
N MET A 20 36.14 -28.21 -6.13
CA MET A 20 36.30 -26.88 -6.76
C MET A 20 35.78 -26.90 -8.21
N ALA A 21 36.05 -27.94 -8.97
CA ALA A 21 35.53 -28.12 -10.34
C ALA A 21 33.99 -28.17 -10.37
N LEU A 22 33.39 -28.89 -9.40
CA LEU A 22 31.92 -28.92 -9.26
C LEU A 22 31.33 -27.55 -8.92
N LEU A 23 31.94 -26.80 -8.03
CA LEU A 23 31.52 -25.44 -7.70
C LEU A 23 31.63 -24.51 -8.90
N LEU A 24 32.75 -24.54 -9.63
CA LEU A 24 32.94 -23.72 -10.83
C LEU A 24 31.90 -24.08 -11.91
N GLY A 25 31.66 -25.39 -12.12
CA GLY A 25 30.60 -25.86 -13.03
C GLY A 25 29.21 -25.37 -12.62
N ARG A 26 28.92 -25.36 -11.32
CA ARG A 26 27.64 -24.81 -10.80
C ARG A 26 27.53 -23.29 -10.99
N ILE A 27 28.61 -22.55 -10.71
CA ILE A 27 28.66 -21.11 -10.94
C ILE A 27 28.47 -20.81 -12.43
N TYR A 28 29.14 -21.52 -13.31
CA TYR A 28 28.99 -21.36 -14.76
C TYR A 28 27.54 -21.61 -15.21
N THR A 29 26.91 -22.68 -14.74
CA THR A 29 25.50 -22.95 -15.08
C THR A 29 24.55 -21.86 -14.58
N LEU A 30 24.78 -21.30 -13.41
CA LEU A 30 23.93 -20.23 -12.84
C LEU A 30 24.17 -18.88 -13.52
N GLN A 31 25.43 -18.53 -13.79
CA GLN A 31 25.79 -17.20 -14.30
C GLN A 31 25.75 -17.07 -15.82
N VAL A 32 25.96 -18.17 -16.54
CA VAL A 32 25.99 -18.15 -18.03
C VAL A 32 24.75 -18.81 -18.60
N VAL A 33 24.50 -20.08 -18.28
CA VAL A 33 23.41 -20.83 -18.90
C VAL A 33 22.03 -20.36 -18.45
N LYS A 34 21.88 -20.03 -17.15
CA LYS A 34 20.61 -19.59 -16.55
C LYS A 34 20.57 -18.09 -16.26
N HIS A 35 21.49 -17.32 -16.82
CA HIS A 35 21.60 -15.89 -16.57
C HIS A 35 20.27 -15.14 -16.86
N GLU A 36 19.68 -15.35 -18.03
CA GLU A 36 18.44 -14.67 -18.43
C GLU A 36 17.24 -15.05 -17.55
N GLU A 37 17.17 -16.34 -17.16
CA GLU A 37 16.11 -16.81 -16.26
C GLU A 37 16.18 -16.10 -14.89
N PHE A 38 17.38 -16.08 -14.28
CA PHE A 38 17.57 -15.43 -12.99
C PHE A 38 17.54 -13.91 -13.06
N HIS A 39 17.98 -13.31 -14.15
CA HIS A 39 17.86 -11.87 -14.38
C HIS A 39 16.38 -11.46 -14.46
N THR A 40 15.58 -12.20 -15.23
CA THR A 40 14.13 -11.96 -15.33
C THR A 40 13.42 -12.13 -13.99
N LEU A 41 13.79 -13.14 -13.19
CA LEU A 41 13.25 -13.35 -11.86
C LEU A 41 13.65 -12.21 -10.88
N SER A 42 14.88 -11.74 -10.98
CA SER A 42 15.39 -10.60 -10.19
C SER A 42 14.65 -9.32 -10.55
N ASP A 43 14.47 -9.03 -11.84
CA ASP A 43 13.73 -7.86 -12.30
C ASP A 43 12.26 -7.92 -11.89
N LYS A 44 11.60 -9.06 -12.01
CA LYS A 44 10.23 -9.25 -11.52
C LYS A 44 10.11 -9.06 -10.01
N ASN A 45 11.13 -9.44 -9.25
CA ASN A 45 11.14 -9.24 -7.80
C ASN A 45 11.47 -7.80 -7.39
N ARG A 46 12.17 -7.06 -8.24
CA ARG A 46 12.53 -5.65 -8.03
C ARG A 46 11.39 -4.70 -8.40
N ILE A 47 10.63 -5.03 -9.46
CA ILE A 47 9.49 -4.23 -9.91
C ILE A 47 8.29 -4.56 -9.03
N ARG A 48 7.96 -3.70 -8.09
CA ARG A 48 6.72 -3.75 -7.32
C ARG A 48 5.69 -2.90 -8.05
N LEU A 49 4.82 -3.53 -8.82
CA LEU A 49 3.65 -2.88 -9.38
C LEU A 49 2.78 -2.38 -8.23
N GLN A 50 2.73 -1.08 -8.04
CA GLN A 50 1.82 -0.47 -7.08
C GLN A 50 0.51 -0.14 -7.79
N PRO A 51 -0.62 -0.73 -7.38
CA PRO A 51 -1.91 -0.41 -7.97
C PRO A 51 -2.32 1.02 -7.62
N ILE A 52 -2.74 1.77 -8.63
CA ILE A 52 -3.31 3.11 -8.48
C ILE A 52 -4.82 2.97 -8.59
N PRO A 53 -5.59 3.31 -7.55
CA PRO A 53 -7.04 3.23 -7.60
C PRO A 53 -7.59 4.15 -8.70
N PRO A 54 -8.56 3.70 -9.49
CA PRO A 54 -9.17 4.54 -10.50
C PRO A 54 -10.00 5.65 -9.86
N THR A 55 -10.13 6.77 -10.57
CA THR A 55 -11.03 7.84 -10.17
C THR A 55 -12.46 7.43 -10.47
N ARG A 56 -13.31 7.35 -9.43
CA ARG A 56 -14.71 6.98 -9.57
C ARG A 56 -15.47 7.95 -10.47
N GLY A 57 -16.29 7.44 -11.38
CA GLY A 57 -17.09 8.22 -12.33
C GLY A 57 -18.04 9.21 -11.66
N LEU A 58 -18.33 10.30 -12.34
CA LEU A 58 -19.26 11.35 -11.88
C LEU A 58 -20.70 10.95 -12.19
N ILE A 59 -21.65 11.39 -11.37
CA ILE A 59 -23.07 11.18 -11.61
C ILE A 59 -23.75 12.53 -11.84
N TYR A 60 -24.46 12.65 -12.94
CA TYR A 60 -25.20 13.84 -13.33
C TYR A 60 -26.70 13.53 -13.48
N ASP A 61 -27.53 14.54 -13.32
CA ASP A 61 -28.93 14.47 -13.70
C ASP A 61 -29.13 14.74 -15.22
N ARG A 62 -30.40 14.71 -15.68
CA ARG A 62 -30.75 15.02 -17.08
C ARG A 62 -30.38 16.45 -17.50
N ASN A 63 -30.26 17.38 -16.55
CA ASN A 63 -29.92 18.78 -16.77
C ASN A 63 -28.42 19.03 -16.59
N GLN A 64 -27.62 17.97 -16.50
CA GLN A 64 -26.16 18.03 -16.24
C GLN A 64 -25.79 18.64 -14.89
N GLN A 65 -26.68 18.61 -13.91
CA GLN A 65 -26.33 18.97 -12.55
C GLN A 65 -25.59 17.83 -11.88
N LEU A 66 -24.51 18.17 -11.19
CA LEU A 66 -23.63 17.22 -10.54
C LEU A 66 -24.28 16.66 -9.27
N LEU A 67 -24.63 15.38 -9.27
CA LEU A 67 -25.26 14.67 -8.15
C LEU A 67 -24.26 13.96 -7.26
N ALA A 68 -23.16 13.47 -7.83
CA ALA A 68 -22.07 12.86 -7.07
C ALA A 68 -20.73 13.10 -7.76
N HIS A 69 -19.71 13.52 -6.98
CA HIS A 69 -18.34 13.76 -7.45
C HIS A 69 -17.32 13.34 -6.41
N ASN A 70 -16.06 13.36 -6.80
CA ASN A 70 -14.96 13.05 -5.92
C ASN A 70 -14.32 14.34 -5.43
N LYS A 71 -14.16 14.47 -4.11
CA LYS A 71 -13.48 15.59 -3.46
C LYS A 71 -12.18 15.09 -2.87
N ALA A 72 -11.09 15.82 -3.05
CA ALA A 72 -9.83 15.53 -2.37
C ALA A 72 -10.03 15.69 -0.85
N SER A 73 -9.67 14.65 -0.13
CA SER A 73 -9.57 14.64 1.33
C SER A 73 -8.13 14.33 1.70
N PHE A 74 -7.62 15.03 2.67
CA PHE A 74 -6.27 14.82 3.17
C PHE A 74 -6.34 14.08 4.50
N ASN A 75 -5.62 12.97 4.58
CA ASN A 75 -5.58 12.14 5.77
C ASN A 75 -4.16 12.15 6.35
N LEU A 76 -4.09 12.15 7.67
CA LEU A 76 -2.84 12.00 8.40
C LEU A 76 -2.54 10.52 8.55
N THR A 77 -1.43 10.08 7.99
CA THR A 77 -0.97 8.70 8.04
C THR A 77 0.42 8.61 8.68
N LEU A 78 0.68 7.52 9.37
CA LEU A 78 1.96 7.25 10.01
C LEU A 78 2.55 5.92 9.50
N VAL A 79 3.86 5.92 9.25
CA VAL A 79 4.64 4.72 8.92
C VAL A 79 5.45 4.31 10.14
N LYS A 80 5.11 3.19 10.76
CA LYS A 80 5.72 2.73 12.01
C LYS A 80 7.24 2.60 11.94
N GLU A 81 7.76 2.08 10.84
CA GLU A 81 9.20 1.85 10.65
C GLU A 81 10.02 3.15 10.58
N SER A 82 9.39 4.23 10.12
CA SER A 82 10.06 5.53 9.95
C SER A 82 10.02 6.40 11.21
N ILE A 83 9.33 5.95 12.28
CA ILE A 83 9.18 6.70 13.54
C ILE A 83 10.13 6.13 14.59
N ALA A 84 11.10 6.93 15.03
CA ALA A 84 12.07 6.52 16.05
C ALA A 84 11.43 6.43 17.46
N ASP A 85 10.57 7.39 17.81
CA ASP A 85 9.86 7.47 19.09
C ASP A 85 8.38 7.75 18.85
N LEU A 86 7.58 6.69 18.85
CA LEU A 86 6.13 6.77 18.61
C LEU A 86 5.39 7.55 19.73
N PRO A 87 5.63 7.31 21.03
CA PRO A 87 5.02 8.08 22.11
C PRO A 87 5.23 9.59 21.94
N GLN A 88 6.48 10.01 21.75
CA GLN A 88 6.83 11.43 21.60
C GLN A 88 6.18 12.03 20.35
N THR A 89 6.13 11.29 19.24
CA THR A 89 5.48 11.74 18.00
C THR A 89 3.98 11.95 18.20
N LEU A 90 3.31 10.99 18.88
CA LEU A 90 1.87 11.11 19.19
C LEU A 90 1.56 12.27 20.14
N ASP A 91 2.38 12.52 21.15
CA ASP A 91 2.22 13.64 22.07
C ASP A 91 2.32 15.00 21.33
N ARG A 92 3.31 15.10 20.43
CA ARG A 92 3.43 16.28 19.56
C ARG A 92 2.21 16.46 18.65
N LEU A 93 1.79 15.42 17.95
CA LEU A 93 0.61 15.46 17.09
C LEU A 93 -0.65 15.82 17.89
N THR A 94 -0.77 15.30 19.10
CA THR A 94 -1.89 15.64 20.01
C THR A 94 -1.88 17.12 20.37
N THR A 95 -0.73 17.69 20.63
CA THR A 95 -0.61 19.12 20.94
C THR A 95 -0.90 19.99 19.72
N LEU A 96 -0.41 19.62 18.54
CA LEU A 96 -0.56 20.38 17.29
C LEU A 96 -1.99 20.33 16.74
N LEU A 97 -2.60 19.15 16.72
CA LEU A 97 -3.89 18.90 16.07
C LEU A 97 -5.06 18.73 17.05
N LYS A 98 -4.81 18.83 18.37
CA LYS A 98 -5.80 18.59 19.42
C LYS A 98 -6.52 17.26 19.25
N LEU A 99 -5.73 16.18 19.07
CA LEU A 99 -6.27 14.82 18.89
C LEU A 99 -7.05 14.39 20.12
N THR A 100 -8.17 13.70 19.89
CA THR A 100 -8.97 13.12 20.96
C THR A 100 -8.42 11.77 21.41
N ASP A 101 -8.71 11.39 22.66
CA ASP A 101 -8.33 10.07 23.19
C ASP A 101 -8.96 8.93 22.39
N GLU A 102 -10.15 9.14 21.81
CA GLU A 102 -10.81 8.17 20.96
C GLU A 102 -10.06 7.95 19.64
N GLU A 103 -9.52 9.00 19.02
CA GLU A 103 -8.71 8.91 17.81
C GLU A 103 -7.42 8.16 18.09
N LEU A 104 -6.74 8.48 19.19
CA LEU A 104 -5.52 7.79 19.62
C LEU A 104 -5.76 6.31 19.91
N ASN A 105 -6.86 5.97 20.59
CA ASN A 105 -7.21 4.58 20.88
C ASN A 105 -7.57 3.78 19.60
N ARG A 106 -8.28 4.41 18.66
CA ARG A 106 -8.55 3.80 17.34
C ARG A 106 -7.26 3.58 16.54
N PHE A 107 -6.38 4.56 16.57
CA PHE A 107 -5.07 4.47 15.93
C PHE A 107 -4.22 3.33 16.51
N ARG A 108 -4.10 3.24 17.84
CA ARG A 108 -3.34 2.16 18.52
C ARG A 108 -3.84 0.77 18.11
N LYS A 109 -5.15 0.55 18.08
CA LYS A 109 -5.75 -0.73 17.62
C LYS A 109 -5.44 -1.04 16.15
N ARG A 110 -5.39 -0.02 15.28
CA ARG A 110 -5.01 -0.19 13.87
C ARG A 110 -3.53 -0.53 13.75
N LEU A 111 -2.69 0.15 14.53
CA LEU A 111 -1.23 -0.02 14.54
C LEU A 111 -0.81 -1.43 14.97
N GLU A 112 -1.53 -2.04 15.93
CA GLU A 112 -1.28 -3.42 16.38
C GLU A 112 -1.52 -4.46 15.27
N ARG A 113 -2.43 -4.17 14.34
CA ARG A 113 -2.81 -5.08 13.24
C ARG A 113 -2.06 -4.80 11.94
N SER A 114 -1.36 -3.67 11.85
CA SER A 114 -0.62 -3.24 10.66
C SER A 114 0.80 -3.79 10.64
N ARG A 115 1.37 -3.93 9.43
CA ARG A 115 2.78 -4.26 9.23
C ARG A 115 3.65 -3.03 9.47
N SER A 116 4.95 -3.23 9.63
CA SER A 116 5.90 -2.13 9.97
C SER A 116 5.97 -1.02 8.92
N PHE A 117 5.75 -1.35 7.66
CA PHE A 117 5.82 -0.43 6.53
C PHE A 117 4.44 0.09 6.03
N ASP A 118 3.34 -0.35 6.66
CA ASP A 118 2.00 0.10 6.27
C ASP A 118 1.77 1.55 6.70
N LEU A 119 1.05 2.29 5.84
CA LEU A 119 0.53 3.62 6.14
C LEU A 119 -0.71 3.48 7.03
N VAL A 120 -0.56 3.77 8.32
CA VAL A 120 -1.67 3.67 9.28
C VAL A 120 -2.36 5.02 9.43
N PRO A 121 -3.65 5.15 9.09
CA PRO A 121 -4.36 6.41 9.21
C PRO A 121 -4.64 6.74 10.69
N LEU A 122 -4.24 7.95 11.11
CA LEU A 122 -4.49 8.51 12.43
C LEU A 122 -5.75 9.38 12.43
N ARG A 123 -5.83 10.33 11.49
CA ARG A 123 -6.97 11.24 11.32
C ARG A 123 -7.33 11.38 9.84
N ASP A 124 -8.61 11.31 9.57
CA ASP A 124 -9.18 11.53 8.24
C ASP A 124 -9.70 12.98 8.13
N ASN A 125 -9.79 13.53 6.92
CA ASN A 125 -10.35 14.85 6.64
C ASN A 125 -9.62 16.00 7.36
N LEU A 126 -8.32 16.14 7.16
CA LEU A 126 -7.56 17.29 7.66
C LEU A 126 -8.07 18.58 7.07
N THR A 127 -8.14 19.63 7.90
CA THR A 127 -8.41 21.00 7.45
C THR A 127 -7.18 21.61 6.79
N GLU A 128 -7.36 22.67 5.99
CA GLU A 128 -6.23 23.38 5.37
C GLU A 128 -5.26 23.94 6.41
N GLU A 129 -5.77 24.39 7.57
CA GLU A 129 -4.95 24.86 8.69
C GLU A 129 -4.10 23.74 9.28
N GLU A 130 -4.69 22.56 9.51
CA GLU A 130 -3.98 21.39 10.02
C GLU A 130 -2.88 20.91 9.03
N ILE A 131 -3.17 20.94 7.73
CA ILE A 131 -2.20 20.61 6.69
C ILE A 131 -1.03 21.61 6.73
N ALA A 132 -1.31 22.90 6.84
CA ALA A 132 -0.28 23.93 6.92
C ALA A 132 0.61 23.76 8.18
N ILE A 133 0.02 23.47 9.35
CA ILE A 133 0.76 23.18 10.58
C ILE A 133 1.66 21.96 10.41
N LEU A 134 1.14 20.87 9.84
CA LEU A 134 1.92 19.65 9.59
C LEU A 134 3.06 19.88 8.59
N ALA A 135 2.84 20.71 7.57
CA ALA A 135 3.86 21.05 6.60
C ALA A 135 5.03 21.84 7.22
N LEU A 136 4.74 22.75 8.13
CA LEU A 136 5.75 23.51 8.88
C LEU A 136 6.57 22.62 9.82
N GLU A 137 5.93 21.68 10.50
CA GLU A 137 6.56 20.77 11.47
C GLU A 137 7.11 19.48 10.86
N ARG A 138 7.00 19.31 9.54
CA ARG A 138 7.40 18.07 8.83
C ARG A 138 8.82 17.61 9.17
N HIS A 139 9.76 18.53 9.32
CA HIS A 139 11.15 18.23 9.64
C HIS A 139 11.36 17.62 11.04
N ARG A 140 10.38 17.76 11.94
CA ARG A 140 10.38 17.24 13.31
C ARG A 140 9.50 16.01 13.49
N LEU A 141 8.81 15.58 12.43
CA LEU A 141 7.82 14.51 12.45
C LEU A 141 8.19 13.43 11.40
N PRO A 142 9.34 12.75 11.57
CA PRO A 142 9.72 11.68 10.66
C PRO A 142 8.68 10.56 10.71
N GLY A 143 8.32 10.00 9.55
CA GLY A 143 7.32 8.93 9.42
C GLY A 143 5.87 9.39 9.51
N VAL A 144 5.63 10.71 9.59
CA VAL A 144 4.29 11.31 9.50
C VAL A 144 4.09 11.85 8.09
N GLU A 145 3.04 11.41 7.42
CA GLU A 145 2.71 11.80 6.05
C GLU A 145 1.27 12.30 5.93
N VAL A 146 1.09 13.28 5.07
CA VAL A 146 -0.24 13.73 4.65
C VAL A 146 -0.54 13.12 3.29
N SER A 147 -1.48 12.17 3.26
CA SER A 147 -1.90 11.49 2.04
C SER A 147 -3.20 12.07 1.52
N ALA A 148 -3.25 12.38 0.22
CA ALA A 148 -4.47 12.80 -0.45
C ALA A 148 -5.25 11.57 -0.92
N GLN A 149 -6.53 11.49 -0.57
CA GLN A 149 -7.47 10.49 -1.05
C GLN A 149 -8.70 11.14 -1.66
N LEU A 150 -9.27 10.52 -2.67
CA LEU A 150 -10.53 10.96 -3.25
C LEU A 150 -11.69 10.34 -2.48
N VAL A 151 -12.49 11.20 -1.84
CA VAL A 151 -13.69 10.80 -1.11
C VAL A 151 -14.93 11.18 -1.90
N ARG A 152 -15.90 10.28 -1.95
CA ARG A 152 -17.17 10.53 -2.62
C ARG A 152 -17.97 11.60 -1.92
N HIS A 153 -18.39 12.61 -2.66
CA HIS A 153 -19.20 13.72 -2.15
C HIS A 153 -20.53 13.84 -2.90
N TYR A 154 -21.59 14.07 -2.14
CA TYR A 154 -22.96 14.20 -2.63
C TYR A 154 -23.49 15.60 -2.29
N PRO A 155 -23.49 16.56 -3.25
CA PRO A 155 -23.84 17.95 -2.98
C PRO A 155 -25.25 18.15 -2.39
N PHE A 156 -26.19 17.30 -2.77
CA PHE A 156 -27.57 17.36 -2.31
C PHE A 156 -27.85 16.50 -1.07
N GLY A 157 -26.83 15.82 -0.53
CA GLY A 157 -26.89 15.09 0.75
C GLY A 157 -28.11 14.16 0.86
N PRO A 158 -28.91 14.31 1.93
CA PRO A 158 -30.01 13.38 2.23
C PRO A 158 -31.12 13.32 1.16
N LEU A 159 -31.28 14.39 0.37
CA LEU A 159 -32.37 14.48 -0.61
C LEU A 159 -32.35 13.35 -1.65
N PHE A 160 -31.13 12.95 -2.09
CA PHE A 160 -30.92 11.91 -3.08
C PHE A 160 -30.29 10.65 -2.49
N ALA A 161 -30.25 10.51 -1.17
CA ALA A 161 -29.56 9.38 -0.51
C ALA A 161 -30.10 8.01 -0.94
N HIS A 162 -31.41 7.86 -1.04
CA HIS A 162 -32.03 6.60 -1.44
C HIS A 162 -31.80 6.24 -2.92
N PRO A 163 -32.09 7.13 -3.90
CA PRO A 163 -31.87 6.81 -5.30
C PRO A 163 -30.39 6.72 -5.69
N LEU A 164 -29.53 7.59 -5.17
CA LEU A 164 -28.09 7.54 -5.46
C LEU A 164 -27.39 6.40 -4.72
N GLY A 165 -27.78 6.14 -3.49
CA GLY A 165 -27.04 5.26 -2.59
C GLY A 165 -25.80 5.95 -2.01
N TYR A 166 -24.84 5.16 -1.57
CA TYR A 166 -23.60 5.64 -0.96
C TYR A 166 -22.45 4.67 -1.24
N VAL A 167 -21.24 5.16 -1.04
CA VAL A 167 -20.00 4.39 -1.16
C VAL A 167 -19.46 4.11 0.24
N ALA A 168 -19.08 2.85 0.52
CA ALA A 168 -18.46 2.47 1.79
C ALA A 168 -17.42 1.35 1.57
N ARG A 169 -16.66 1.04 2.62
CA ARG A 169 -15.62 0.00 2.56
C ARG A 169 -16.18 -1.34 2.14
N ILE A 170 -15.42 -2.04 1.32
CA ILE A 170 -15.71 -3.39 0.85
C ILE A 170 -15.66 -4.34 2.06
N ASN A 171 -16.68 -5.17 2.20
CA ASN A 171 -16.71 -6.24 3.20
C ASN A 171 -16.18 -7.57 2.62
N GLU A 172 -15.97 -8.58 3.48
CA GLU A 172 -15.40 -9.87 3.08
C GLU A 172 -16.28 -10.66 2.08
N SER A 173 -17.58 -10.47 2.11
CA SER A 173 -18.50 -11.12 1.16
C SER A 173 -18.43 -10.46 -0.22
N GLU A 174 -18.42 -9.14 -0.25
CA GLU A 174 -18.31 -8.35 -1.48
C GLU A 174 -16.94 -8.53 -2.16
N LEU A 175 -15.88 -8.69 -1.36
CA LEU A 175 -14.53 -8.93 -1.89
C LEU A 175 -14.45 -10.23 -2.72
N LYS A 176 -15.34 -11.19 -2.47
CA LYS A 176 -15.42 -12.44 -3.24
C LYS A 176 -16.20 -12.29 -4.55
N GLU A 177 -17.03 -11.25 -4.67
CA GLU A 177 -17.88 -10.99 -5.82
C GLU A 177 -17.23 -10.06 -6.86
N VAL A 178 -16.24 -9.25 -6.43
CA VAL A 178 -15.52 -8.31 -7.30
C VAL A 178 -14.28 -8.94 -7.92
N ASP A 179 -13.80 -8.37 -9.05
CA ASP A 179 -12.54 -8.77 -9.66
C ASP A 179 -11.35 -8.35 -8.77
N PRO A 180 -10.58 -9.29 -8.19
CA PRO A 180 -9.48 -8.97 -7.29
C PRO A 180 -8.38 -8.13 -7.94
N VAL A 181 -8.19 -8.24 -9.25
CA VAL A 181 -7.18 -7.49 -10.01
C VAL A 181 -7.60 -6.03 -10.13
N ASN A 182 -8.84 -5.78 -10.57
CA ASN A 182 -9.34 -4.42 -10.77
C ASN A 182 -9.58 -3.67 -9.45
N TYR A 183 -9.83 -4.39 -8.35
CA TYR A 183 -10.04 -3.81 -7.01
C TYR A 183 -8.79 -3.83 -6.12
N SER A 184 -7.62 -4.19 -6.66
CA SER A 184 -6.38 -4.32 -5.88
C SER A 184 -5.92 -3.04 -5.17
N GLY A 185 -6.27 -1.85 -5.71
CA GLY A 185 -5.97 -0.55 -5.10
C GLY A 185 -7.17 0.14 -4.46
N THR A 186 -8.36 -0.49 -4.43
CA THR A 186 -9.63 0.13 -4.03
C THR A 186 -10.17 -0.48 -2.74
N GLU A 187 -10.51 0.36 -1.76
CA GLU A 187 -11.11 -0.05 -0.50
C GLU A 187 -12.63 0.17 -0.44
N TYR A 188 -13.22 0.81 -1.43
CA TYR A 188 -14.60 1.31 -1.40
C TYR A 188 -15.43 0.76 -2.57
N ILE A 189 -16.71 0.51 -2.31
CA ILE A 189 -17.69 0.02 -3.28
C ILE A 189 -19.03 0.70 -3.06
N GLY A 190 -19.85 0.83 -4.10
CA GLY A 190 -21.24 1.30 -3.99
C GLY A 190 -22.12 0.31 -3.24
N LYS A 191 -22.82 0.77 -2.21
CA LYS A 191 -23.67 -0.09 -1.34
C LYS A 191 -25.15 -0.07 -1.70
N GLY A 192 -25.60 0.92 -2.41
CA GLY A 192 -27.03 1.04 -2.77
C GLY A 192 -27.27 1.91 -3.98
N GLY A 193 -28.52 1.97 -4.42
CA GLY A 193 -28.98 2.86 -5.48
C GLY A 193 -28.19 2.78 -6.79
N VAL A 194 -28.04 3.91 -7.44
CA VAL A 194 -27.29 4.07 -8.69
C VAL A 194 -25.82 3.69 -8.52
N GLU A 195 -25.22 4.00 -7.36
CA GLU A 195 -23.83 3.68 -7.05
C GLU A 195 -23.54 2.18 -7.13
N ARG A 196 -24.43 1.34 -6.58
CA ARG A 196 -24.29 -0.13 -6.64
C ARG A 196 -24.68 -0.69 -8.01
N GLN A 197 -25.77 -0.20 -8.57
CA GLN A 197 -26.31 -0.74 -9.82
C GLN A 197 -25.37 -0.50 -11.01
N ASN A 198 -24.63 0.62 -10.99
CA ASN A 198 -23.66 0.99 -12.03
C ASN A 198 -22.22 0.89 -11.56
N GLU A 199 -21.94 0.03 -10.58
CA GLU A 199 -20.60 -0.11 -10.01
C GLU A 199 -19.52 -0.35 -11.08
N ALA A 200 -19.76 -1.25 -12.02
CA ALA A 200 -18.81 -1.58 -13.08
C ALA A 200 -18.45 -0.38 -14.00
N LEU A 201 -19.39 0.55 -14.19
CA LEU A 201 -19.15 1.77 -14.97
C LEU A 201 -18.50 2.86 -14.13
N LEU A 202 -18.92 2.99 -12.87
CA LEU A 202 -18.48 4.05 -11.98
C LEU A 202 -17.09 3.79 -11.39
N HIS A 203 -16.73 2.54 -11.15
CA HIS A 203 -15.43 2.18 -10.57
C HIS A 203 -14.26 2.50 -11.51
N GLY A 204 -14.38 2.20 -12.80
CA GLY A 204 -13.31 2.35 -13.78
C GLY A 204 -12.32 1.18 -13.78
N GLN A 205 -11.09 1.41 -14.28
CA GLN A 205 -10.04 0.40 -14.38
C GLN A 205 -8.82 0.81 -13.57
N VAL A 206 -8.25 -0.14 -12.82
CA VAL A 206 -7.04 0.08 -12.02
C VAL A 206 -5.85 0.41 -12.91
N GLY A 207 -5.09 1.43 -12.53
CA GLY A 207 -3.77 1.72 -13.10
C GLY A 207 -2.65 1.04 -12.31
N TYR A 208 -1.45 0.94 -12.92
CA TYR A 208 -0.26 0.42 -12.23
C TYR A 208 0.89 1.40 -12.43
N GLN A 209 1.65 1.62 -11.35
CA GLN A 209 2.87 2.42 -11.34
C GLN A 209 4.06 1.53 -10.98
N ASN A 210 5.20 1.75 -11.67
CA ASN A 210 6.50 1.10 -11.39
C ASN A 210 7.33 1.95 -10.45
#